data_e936f7430db8a0b6df3a6ccecc81655e
#
_entry.id   e936f7430db8a0b6df3a6ccecc81655e
#
_cell.length_a   1.000
_cell.length_b   1.000
_cell.length_c   1.000
_cell.angle_alpha   90.00
_cell.angle_beta   90.00
_cell.angle_gamma   90.00
#
_symmetry.space_group_name_H-M   'P 1'
#
loop_
_entity.id
_entity.type
_entity.pdbx_description
1 polymer ?
#
loop_
_entity_poly.entity_id
_entity_poly.type
_entity_poly.pdbx_seq_one_letter_code
_entity_poly.pdbx_strand_id
1 'polypeptide(L)'
;MNEAGTAENAEGTLQWWMQIFLRTPLRRRLLSRLMRLLDKTGGQQILALTSDDALSATMQRAGGGGGAVWHSAALSGAQADLLSEAGMEQIQEVQLPTLPYADGVFDAVVASDVLEYVEDPAALMAELHRVLAPKTRLILHVRRKRRSLAGLLRRWAGLTDPTRPMVRPGFTPTELFDVLKDGFDVQETAGYGRFFSELANLLADLFAGMIPASCEPAALNERRLRRAAGVFAVFWPVFGLANLLDAVLFFLPDHHMVLRAKRRMMWVPRVTPRLRDGRSIAEAALGAKIGSAVD
;
A
#
# COMPACT_ATOMS: atom_id res chain seq x y z
N MET A 1 3.01 30.54 18.46
CA MET A 1 2.76 29.09 18.69
C MET A 1 4.13 28.44 18.56
N ASN A 2 4.63 27.75 19.61
CA ASN A 2 6.02 27.30 19.66
C ASN A 2 6.24 26.11 18.70
N GLU A 3 7.22 26.18 17.83
CA GLU A 3 7.61 25.10 16.91
C GLU A 3 7.85 23.76 17.65
N ALA A 4 8.40 23.80 18.85
CA ALA A 4 8.57 22.63 19.71
C ALA A 4 7.24 21.94 20.08
N GLY A 5 6.17 22.70 20.29
CA GLY A 5 4.85 22.12 20.62
C GLY A 5 4.13 21.51 19.42
N THR A 6 4.40 21.99 18.21
CA THR A 6 3.86 21.41 16.97
C THR A 6 4.56 20.08 16.62
N ALA A 7 5.87 20.01 16.74
CA ALA A 7 6.66 18.80 16.50
C ALA A 7 6.29 17.68 17.50
N GLU A 8 6.14 17.99 18.80
CA GLU A 8 5.72 17.01 19.81
C GLU A 8 4.31 16.46 19.55
N ASN A 9 3.39 17.30 19.08
CA ASN A 9 2.04 16.88 18.69
C ASN A 9 2.04 16.01 17.44
N ALA A 10 2.86 16.31 16.45
CA ALA A 10 2.96 15.54 15.21
C ALA A 10 3.59 14.16 15.46
N GLU A 11 4.66 14.10 16.27
CA GLU A 11 5.26 12.83 16.66
C GLU A 11 4.26 11.96 17.45
N GLY A 12 3.55 12.53 18.41
CA GLY A 12 2.49 11.85 19.15
C GLY A 12 1.37 11.33 18.24
N THR A 13 0.94 12.13 17.28
CA THR A 13 -0.08 11.78 16.28
C THR A 13 0.38 10.59 15.43
N LEU A 14 1.60 10.66 14.87
CA LEU A 14 2.15 9.58 14.05
C LEU A 14 2.38 8.31 14.85
N GLN A 15 2.83 8.40 16.11
CA GLN A 15 3.00 7.24 17.00
C GLN A 15 1.68 6.52 17.24
N TRP A 16 0.59 7.24 17.54
CA TRP A 16 -0.74 6.63 17.69
C TRP A 16 -1.24 6.00 16.40
N TRP A 17 -1.01 6.65 15.26
CA TRP A 17 -1.37 6.12 13.95
C TRP A 17 -0.62 4.83 13.65
N MET A 18 0.67 4.76 13.92
CA MET A 18 1.48 3.54 13.81
C MET A 18 1.00 2.44 14.77
N GLN A 19 0.58 2.77 15.99
CA GLN A 19 0.02 1.78 16.92
C GLN A 19 -1.28 1.18 16.38
N ILE A 20 -2.18 1.99 15.82
CA ILE A 20 -3.40 1.51 15.17
C ILE A 20 -3.04 0.62 13.98
N PHE A 21 -2.09 1.05 13.16
CA PHE A 21 -1.59 0.29 12.03
C PHE A 21 -1.09 -1.09 12.47
N LEU A 22 -0.24 -1.16 13.48
CA LEU A 22 0.33 -2.40 13.98
C LEU A 22 -0.69 -3.28 14.74
N ARG A 23 -1.75 -2.72 15.28
CA ARG A 23 -2.86 -3.48 15.89
C ARG A 23 -3.82 -4.08 14.87
N THR A 24 -3.78 -3.61 13.63
CA THR A 24 -4.61 -4.11 12.54
C THR A 24 -3.93 -5.30 11.86
N PRO A 25 -4.46 -6.54 11.92
CA PRO A 25 -3.80 -7.71 11.36
C PRO A 25 -3.58 -7.65 9.85
N LEU A 26 -4.52 -7.04 9.09
CA LEU A 26 -4.37 -6.84 7.65
C LEU A 26 -3.16 -5.95 7.33
N ARG A 27 -3.01 -4.84 8.05
CA ARG A 27 -1.90 -3.89 7.86
C ARG A 27 -0.57 -4.51 8.30
N ARG A 28 -0.55 -5.28 9.38
CA ARG A 28 0.65 -6.05 9.79
C ARG A 28 1.07 -7.08 8.74
N ARG A 29 0.11 -7.76 8.13
CA ARG A 29 0.38 -8.71 7.03
C ARG A 29 0.94 -7.98 5.81
N LEU A 30 0.38 -6.81 5.46
CA LEU A 30 0.92 -5.97 4.41
C LEU A 30 2.39 -5.62 4.70
N LEU A 31 2.67 -5.03 5.86
CA LEU A 31 4.03 -4.65 6.26
C LEU A 31 4.98 -5.85 6.19
N SER A 32 4.61 -6.97 6.79
CA SER A 32 5.43 -8.19 6.78
C SER A 32 5.73 -8.69 5.37
N ARG A 33 4.76 -8.60 4.45
CA ARG A 33 4.96 -8.98 3.05
C ARG A 33 5.83 -7.99 2.29
N LEU A 34 5.59 -6.69 2.45
CA LEU A 34 6.41 -5.66 1.83
C LEU A 34 7.87 -5.78 2.26
N MET A 35 8.12 -5.92 3.57
CA MET A 35 9.47 -6.08 4.11
C MET A 35 10.14 -7.38 3.66
N ARG A 36 9.40 -8.49 3.54
CA ARG A 36 9.91 -9.75 2.99
C ARG A 36 10.31 -9.61 1.52
N LEU A 37 9.50 -8.93 0.72
CA LEU A 37 9.75 -8.74 -0.71
C LEU A 37 10.87 -7.71 -0.96
N LEU A 38 11.08 -6.79 -0.03
CA LEU A 38 12.24 -5.89 -0.04
C LEU A 38 13.55 -6.63 0.18
N ASP A 39 13.51 -7.78 0.88
CA ASP A 39 14.70 -8.58 1.14
C ASP A 39 15.78 -7.79 1.91
N LYS A 40 17.04 -7.90 1.50
CA LYS A 40 18.15 -7.17 2.12
C LYS A 40 18.10 -5.71 1.68
N THR A 41 18.01 -4.78 2.63
CA THR A 41 17.91 -3.34 2.38
C THR A 41 19.24 -2.60 2.60
N GLY A 42 20.28 -3.27 3.10
CA GLY A 42 21.54 -2.62 3.49
C GLY A 42 22.20 -1.80 2.38
N GLY A 43 22.47 -0.53 2.67
CA GLY A 43 23.14 0.40 1.78
C GLY A 43 22.34 0.81 0.53
N GLN A 44 21.03 0.55 0.49
CA GLN A 44 20.17 0.82 -0.68
C GLN A 44 19.42 2.14 -0.55
N GLN A 45 19.17 2.78 -1.70
CA GLN A 45 18.25 3.90 -1.83
C GLN A 45 16.83 3.37 -2.08
N ILE A 46 15.92 3.59 -1.15
CA ILE A 46 14.57 3.04 -1.22
C ILE A 46 13.55 4.17 -1.24
N LEU A 47 12.66 4.15 -2.23
CA LEU A 47 11.53 5.07 -2.30
C LEU A 47 10.28 4.40 -1.75
N ALA A 48 9.67 5.00 -0.73
CA ALA A 48 8.34 4.68 -0.24
C ALA A 48 7.33 5.67 -0.83
N LEU A 49 6.48 5.18 -1.72
CA LEU A 49 5.36 5.91 -2.32
C LEU A 49 4.07 5.30 -1.80
N THR A 50 3.49 5.87 -0.76
CA THR A 50 2.31 5.30 -0.08
C THR A 50 1.26 6.35 0.21
N SER A 51 0.00 5.94 0.17
CA SER A 51 -1.12 6.76 0.61
C SER A 51 -1.36 6.73 2.13
N ASP A 52 -0.62 5.88 2.87
CA ASP A 52 -0.75 5.69 4.32
C ASP A 52 0.57 6.09 5.03
N ASP A 53 0.51 7.17 5.83
CA ASP A 53 1.66 7.72 6.54
C ASP A 53 2.24 6.74 7.56
N ALA A 54 1.35 6.00 8.26
CA ALA A 54 1.78 5.00 9.23
C ALA A 54 2.56 3.86 8.55
N LEU A 55 2.19 3.48 7.31
CA LEU A 55 2.92 2.48 6.55
C LEU A 55 4.31 2.99 6.20
N SER A 56 4.41 4.22 5.67
CA SER A 56 5.70 4.85 5.34
C SER A 56 6.62 4.91 6.55
N ALA A 57 6.14 5.48 7.65
CA ALA A 57 6.89 5.59 8.90
C ALA A 57 7.29 4.24 9.48
N THR A 58 6.39 3.25 9.44
CA THR A 58 6.65 1.92 10.00
C THR A 58 7.68 1.16 9.17
N MET A 59 7.63 1.26 7.82
CA MET A 59 8.63 0.66 6.95
C MET A 59 10.01 1.26 7.18
N GLN A 60 10.10 2.58 7.26
CA GLN A 60 11.36 3.28 7.50
C GLN A 60 11.98 2.89 8.84
N ARG A 61 11.18 2.86 9.93
CA ARG A 61 11.66 2.39 11.25
C ARG A 61 12.07 0.92 11.26
N ALA A 62 11.34 0.06 10.56
CA ALA A 62 11.66 -1.36 10.47
C ALA A 62 12.87 -1.67 9.59
N GLY A 63 13.07 -0.88 8.52
CA GLY A 63 14.14 -1.09 7.53
C GLY A 63 15.41 -0.29 7.77
N GLY A 64 15.42 0.68 8.70
CA GLY A 64 16.53 1.59 8.92
C GLY A 64 17.78 0.97 9.57
N GLY A 65 17.64 -0.20 10.19
CA GLY A 65 18.77 -0.87 10.87
C GLY A 65 19.89 -1.41 9.97
N GLY A 66 19.69 -1.41 8.64
CA GLY A 66 20.66 -1.95 7.66
C GLY A 66 21.46 -0.90 6.88
N GLY A 67 21.38 0.39 7.24
CA GLY A 67 22.03 1.47 6.49
C GLY A 67 21.32 1.84 5.19
N ALA A 68 20.06 1.44 5.01
CA ALA A 68 19.24 1.87 3.90
C ALA A 68 18.85 3.35 4.05
N VAL A 69 18.94 4.09 2.97
CA VAL A 69 18.42 5.47 2.90
C VAL A 69 17.01 5.43 2.34
N TRP A 70 16.06 5.84 3.16
CA TRP A 70 14.65 5.88 2.80
C TRP A 70 14.23 7.26 2.34
N HIS A 71 13.56 7.31 1.20
CA HIS A 71 12.89 8.49 0.69
C HIS A 71 11.39 8.28 0.76
N SER A 72 10.66 9.24 1.31
CA SER A 72 9.20 9.21 1.39
C SER A 72 8.62 10.21 0.40
N ALA A 73 7.86 9.71 -0.55
CA ALA A 73 7.07 10.55 -1.45
C ALA A 73 5.71 10.84 -0.81
N ALA A 74 5.52 12.08 -0.37
CA ALA A 74 4.27 12.55 0.20
C ALA A 74 3.31 12.99 -0.91
N LEU A 75 2.06 12.56 -0.83
CA LEU A 75 1.02 12.86 -1.83
C LEU A 75 0.26 14.16 -1.52
N SER A 76 0.59 14.83 -0.42
CA SER A 76 0.06 16.15 -0.03
C SER A 76 1.05 16.87 0.89
N GLY A 77 0.95 18.21 0.93
CA GLY A 77 1.74 19.02 1.85
C GLY A 77 1.51 18.65 3.31
N ALA A 78 0.25 18.41 3.71
CA ALA A 78 -0.08 17.98 5.06
C ALA A 78 0.57 16.63 5.45
N GLN A 79 0.72 15.71 4.50
CA GLN A 79 1.46 14.47 4.70
C GLN A 79 2.95 14.75 4.86
N ALA A 80 3.51 15.61 4.02
CA ALA A 80 4.92 16.00 4.10
C ALA A 80 5.24 16.67 5.44
N ASP A 81 4.41 17.59 5.87
CA ASP A 81 4.56 18.31 7.14
C ASP A 81 4.52 17.34 8.33
N LEU A 82 3.51 16.45 8.39
CA LEU A 82 3.37 15.47 9.46
C LEU A 82 4.61 14.55 9.58
N LEU A 83 5.10 14.03 8.44
CA LEU A 83 6.26 13.14 8.44
C LEU A 83 7.55 13.90 8.82
N SER A 84 7.70 15.13 8.34
CA SER A 84 8.84 16.01 8.65
C SER A 84 8.86 16.40 10.14
N GLU A 85 7.74 16.86 10.66
CA GLU A 85 7.60 17.23 12.08
C GLU A 85 7.80 16.02 13.01
N ALA A 86 7.49 14.81 12.53
CA ALA A 86 7.78 13.57 13.25
C ALA A 86 9.23 13.08 13.13
N GLY A 87 10.13 13.91 12.60
CA GLY A 87 11.57 13.63 12.52
C GLY A 87 11.96 12.63 11.44
N MET A 88 11.12 12.44 10.42
CA MET A 88 11.50 11.61 9.26
C MET A 88 12.31 12.45 8.28
N GLU A 89 13.33 11.83 7.70
CA GLU A 89 14.22 12.45 6.72
C GLU A 89 13.82 12.13 5.28
N GLN A 90 14.37 12.87 4.31
CA GLN A 90 14.21 12.62 2.87
C GLN A 90 12.74 12.56 2.41
N ILE A 91 11.93 13.54 2.86
CA ILE A 91 10.53 13.65 2.45
C ILE A 91 10.44 14.62 1.28
N GLN A 92 9.72 14.23 0.23
CA GLN A 92 9.46 15.05 -0.93
C GLN A 92 7.96 15.01 -1.27
N GLU A 93 7.33 16.17 -1.35
CA GLU A 93 5.97 16.25 -1.90
C GLU A 93 6.00 15.96 -3.40
N VAL A 94 5.07 15.13 -3.87
CA VAL A 94 4.97 14.69 -5.25
C VAL A 94 3.57 14.88 -5.81
N GLN A 95 3.50 15.24 -7.09
CA GLN A 95 2.25 15.32 -7.83
C GLN A 95 2.23 14.21 -8.89
N LEU A 96 1.48 13.15 -8.61
CA LEU A 96 1.39 12.01 -9.51
C LEU A 96 0.76 12.40 -10.87
N PRO A 97 1.23 11.82 -11.97
CA PRO A 97 2.17 10.69 -12.05
C PRO A 97 3.66 11.06 -12.01
N THR A 98 4.04 12.33 -11.99
CA THR A 98 5.43 12.80 -12.09
C THR A 98 6.16 12.68 -10.74
N LEU A 99 7.41 12.21 -10.79
CA LEU A 99 8.27 12.08 -9.63
C LEU A 99 9.50 12.99 -9.74
N PRO A 100 9.76 13.89 -8.78
CA PRO A 100 10.85 14.88 -8.83
C PRO A 100 12.21 14.28 -8.46
N TYR A 101 12.50 13.08 -8.97
CA TYR A 101 13.76 12.37 -8.75
C TYR A 101 14.49 12.14 -10.07
N ALA A 102 15.82 12.04 -10.00
CA ALA A 102 16.65 11.73 -11.17
C ALA A 102 16.46 10.27 -11.63
N ASP A 103 16.88 9.99 -12.87
CA ASP A 103 16.79 8.66 -13.47
C ASP A 103 17.70 7.66 -12.74
N GLY A 104 17.16 6.50 -12.42
CA GLY A 104 17.92 5.38 -11.89
C GLY A 104 18.50 5.58 -10.49
N VAL A 105 17.93 6.45 -9.67
CA VAL A 105 18.41 6.75 -8.31
C VAL A 105 18.10 5.64 -7.33
N PHE A 106 16.95 4.95 -7.49
CA PHE A 106 16.48 4.01 -6.47
C PHE A 106 16.80 2.57 -6.78
N ASP A 107 17.25 1.85 -5.76
CA ASP A 107 17.49 0.39 -5.79
C ASP A 107 16.21 -0.41 -5.53
N ALA A 108 15.23 0.21 -4.89
CA ALA A 108 13.91 -0.35 -4.70
C ALA A 108 12.85 0.76 -4.61
N VAL A 109 11.67 0.48 -5.12
CA VAL A 109 10.49 1.31 -4.90
C VAL A 109 9.39 0.45 -4.29
N VAL A 110 8.76 0.95 -3.23
CA VAL A 110 7.55 0.38 -2.63
C VAL A 110 6.40 1.34 -2.92
N ALA A 111 5.49 0.94 -3.80
CA ALA A 111 4.29 1.68 -4.12
C ALA A 111 3.05 0.96 -3.53
N SER A 112 2.35 1.62 -2.61
CA SER A 112 1.22 1.03 -1.89
C SER A 112 -0.01 1.91 -1.93
N ASP A 113 -1.12 1.36 -2.43
CA ASP A 113 -2.42 2.04 -2.57
C ASP A 113 -2.33 3.40 -3.28
N VAL A 114 -1.49 3.53 -4.29
CA VAL A 114 -1.32 4.78 -5.05
C VAL A 114 -1.90 4.73 -6.45
N LEU A 115 -1.89 3.56 -7.09
CA LEU A 115 -2.42 3.38 -8.45
C LEU A 115 -3.92 3.63 -8.54
N GLU A 116 -4.64 3.46 -7.45
CA GLU A 116 -6.08 3.69 -7.35
C GLU A 116 -6.46 5.17 -7.44
N TYR A 117 -5.51 6.07 -7.18
CA TYR A 117 -5.71 7.53 -7.16
C TYR A 117 -5.20 8.23 -8.42
N VAL A 118 -4.57 7.51 -9.34
CA VAL A 118 -3.99 8.07 -10.56
C VAL A 118 -4.89 7.80 -11.75
N GLU A 119 -5.16 8.83 -12.56
CA GLU A 119 -5.97 8.69 -13.78
C GLU A 119 -5.28 7.82 -14.82
N ASP A 120 -3.96 8.02 -15.00
CA ASP A 120 -3.13 7.21 -15.90
C ASP A 120 -2.08 6.39 -15.12
N PRO A 121 -2.40 5.13 -14.77
CA PRO A 121 -1.44 4.25 -14.10
C PRO A 121 -0.25 3.86 -14.97
N ALA A 122 -0.40 3.88 -16.30
CA ALA A 122 0.70 3.55 -17.20
C ALA A 122 1.76 4.65 -17.17
N ALA A 123 1.34 5.92 -17.10
CA ALA A 123 2.26 7.05 -16.91
C ALA A 123 3.01 6.95 -15.59
N LEU A 124 2.33 6.60 -14.48
CA LEU A 124 3.01 6.38 -13.20
C LEU A 124 4.01 5.21 -13.28
N MET A 125 3.66 4.11 -13.95
CA MET A 125 4.58 2.99 -14.13
C MET A 125 5.81 3.37 -14.95
N ALA A 126 5.66 4.21 -15.98
CA ALA A 126 6.79 4.75 -16.75
C ALA A 126 7.72 5.61 -15.87
N GLU A 127 7.15 6.45 -14.99
CA GLU A 127 7.94 7.23 -14.03
C GLU A 127 8.64 6.33 -12.99
N LEU A 128 7.96 5.33 -12.44
CA LEU A 128 8.58 4.36 -11.54
C LEU A 128 9.69 3.56 -12.23
N HIS A 129 9.50 3.25 -13.52
CA HIS A 129 10.56 2.64 -14.33
C HIS A 129 11.74 3.59 -14.52
N ARG A 130 11.50 4.88 -14.74
CA ARG A 130 12.55 5.89 -14.93
C ARG A 130 13.42 6.05 -13.67
N VAL A 131 12.80 6.22 -12.50
CA VAL A 131 13.53 6.50 -11.24
C VAL A 131 14.21 5.28 -10.62
N LEU A 132 13.77 4.05 -10.95
CA LEU A 132 14.43 2.82 -10.53
C LEU A 132 15.74 2.61 -11.28
N ALA A 133 16.79 2.11 -10.63
CA ALA A 133 18.02 1.67 -11.30
C ALA A 133 17.75 0.38 -12.13
N PRO A 134 18.55 0.13 -13.18
CA PRO A 134 18.40 -1.09 -14.00
C PRO A 134 18.49 -2.37 -13.18
N LYS A 135 17.61 -3.35 -13.47
CA LYS A 135 17.55 -4.66 -12.82
C LYS A 135 17.16 -4.63 -11.33
N THR A 136 16.73 -3.51 -10.84
CA THR A 136 16.25 -3.35 -9.46
C THR A 136 14.76 -3.73 -9.33
N ARG A 137 14.18 -3.55 -8.16
CA ARG A 137 12.87 -4.11 -7.82
C ARG A 137 11.82 -3.05 -7.55
N LEU A 138 10.64 -3.29 -8.08
CA LEU A 138 9.39 -2.63 -7.72
C LEU A 138 8.58 -3.58 -6.84
N ILE A 139 8.13 -3.10 -5.69
CA ILE A 139 7.15 -3.78 -4.86
C ILE A 139 5.87 -2.97 -4.93
N LEU A 140 4.82 -3.59 -5.42
CA LEU A 140 3.55 -2.94 -5.65
C LEU A 140 2.46 -3.61 -4.83
N HIS A 141 1.73 -2.82 -4.07
CA HIS A 141 0.51 -3.21 -3.39
C HIS A 141 -0.67 -2.50 -4.01
N VAL A 142 -1.70 -3.26 -4.38
CA VAL A 142 -2.94 -2.76 -4.96
C VAL A 142 -4.15 -3.48 -4.39
N ARG A 143 -5.29 -2.81 -4.39
CA ARG A 143 -6.58 -3.43 -4.13
C ARG A 143 -7.04 -4.23 -5.34
N ARG A 144 -7.61 -5.39 -5.09
CA ARG A 144 -8.20 -6.21 -6.13
C ARG A 144 -9.59 -5.69 -6.47
N LYS A 145 -9.82 -5.36 -7.75
CA LYS A 145 -11.13 -4.93 -8.25
C LYS A 145 -12.14 -6.05 -8.08
N ARG A 146 -13.07 -5.87 -7.17
CA ARG A 146 -14.10 -6.85 -6.86
C ARG A 146 -15.35 -6.17 -6.32
N ARG A 147 -16.53 -6.74 -6.66
CA ARG A 147 -17.77 -6.43 -5.96
C ARG A 147 -17.73 -7.16 -4.61
N SER A 148 -17.36 -6.46 -3.54
CA SER A 148 -17.33 -7.01 -2.20
C SER A 148 -18.45 -6.38 -1.37
N LEU A 149 -19.10 -7.20 -0.54
CA LEU A 149 -20.09 -6.71 0.42
C LEU A 149 -19.48 -5.70 1.40
N ALA A 150 -18.24 -5.93 1.81
CA ALA A 150 -17.50 -4.99 2.67
C ALA A 150 -17.29 -3.63 1.97
N GLY A 151 -16.96 -3.62 0.68
CA GLY A 151 -16.85 -2.39 -0.10
C GLY A 151 -18.19 -1.66 -0.27
N LEU A 152 -19.29 -2.41 -0.46
CA LEU A 152 -20.63 -1.84 -0.52
C LEU A 152 -21.05 -1.25 0.83
N LEU A 153 -20.84 -1.97 1.92
CA LEU A 153 -21.12 -1.50 3.28
C LEU A 153 -20.29 -0.27 3.64
N ARG A 154 -19.01 -0.24 3.25
CA ARG A 154 -18.12 0.92 3.45
C ARG A 154 -18.66 2.17 2.75
N ARG A 155 -19.12 2.02 1.50
CA ARG A 155 -19.73 3.13 0.75
C ARG A 155 -21.06 3.57 1.39
N TRP A 156 -21.89 2.61 1.79
CA TRP A 156 -23.16 2.90 2.43
C TRP A 156 -22.99 3.57 3.79
N ALA A 157 -21.98 3.17 4.56
CA ALA A 157 -21.63 3.77 5.86
C ALA A 157 -20.90 5.13 5.72
N GLY A 158 -20.68 5.65 4.51
CA GLY A 158 -19.98 6.91 4.30
C GLY A 158 -18.49 6.87 4.69
N LEU A 159 -17.92 5.68 4.80
CA LEU A 159 -16.52 5.45 5.17
C LEU A 159 -15.57 5.59 3.95
N THR A 160 -15.86 6.54 3.08
CA THR A 160 -15.00 6.90 1.93
C THR A 160 -14.50 8.32 2.13
N ASP A 161 -13.24 8.54 1.82
CA ASP A 161 -12.65 9.87 1.94
C ASP A 161 -13.13 10.80 0.82
N PRO A 162 -13.82 11.90 1.15
CA PRO A 162 -14.26 12.86 0.14
C PRO A 162 -13.11 13.73 -0.39
N THR A 163 -11.98 13.85 0.34
CA THR A 163 -10.86 14.74 -0.02
C THR A 163 -9.95 14.10 -1.06
N ARG A 164 -9.88 12.75 -1.09
CA ARG A 164 -9.15 11.97 -2.09
C ARG A 164 -10.06 10.93 -2.73
N PRO A 165 -10.89 11.31 -3.69
CA PRO A 165 -11.74 10.35 -4.37
C PRO A 165 -10.86 9.34 -5.14
N MET A 166 -11.09 8.06 -4.88
CA MET A 166 -10.43 7.01 -5.67
C MET A 166 -10.93 7.06 -7.10
N VAL A 167 -10.03 7.19 -8.05
CA VAL A 167 -10.35 7.17 -9.49
C VAL A 167 -10.85 5.78 -9.90
N ARG A 168 -10.30 4.73 -9.25
CA ARG A 168 -10.69 3.34 -9.53
C ARG A 168 -10.76 2.48 -8.26
N PRO A 169 -11.68 1.51 -8.20
CA PRO A 169 -11.88 0.71 -6.97
C PRO A 169 -10.80 -0.38 -6.78
N GLY A 170 -9.81 -0.46 -7.66
CA GLY A 170 -8.75 -1.46 -7.66
C GLY A 170 -8.46 -2.01 -9.04
N PHE A 171 -7.66 -3.07 -9.12
CA PHE A 171 -7.20 -3.69 -10.36
C PHE A 171 -7.60 -5.16 -10.45
N THR A 172 -7.97 -5.59 -11.65
CA THR A 172 -7.96 -7.02 -11.99
C THR A 172 -6.51 -7.45 -12.28
N PRO A 173 -6.20 -8.75 -12.18
CA PRO A 173 -4.87 -9.25 -12.55
C PRO A 173 -4.47 -8.88 -13.99
N THR A 174 -5.44 -8.87 -14.91
CA THR A 174 -5.22 -8.47 -16.32
C THR A 174 -4.88 -7.01 -16.45
N GLU A 175 -5.70 -6.12 -15.87
CA GLU A 175 -5.45 -4.67 -15.90
C GLU A 175 -4.07 -4.36 -15.31
N LEU A 176 -3.70 -5.02 -14.20
CA LEU A 176 -2.40 -4.83 -13.56
C LEU A 176 -1.25 -5.34 -14.42
N PHE A 177 -1.43 -6.49 -15.08
CA PHE A 177 -0.45 -7.00 -16.01
C PHE A 177 -0.25 -6.04 -17.20
N ASP A 178 -1.33 -5.51 -17.77
CA ASP A 178 -1.27 -4.57 -18.90
C ASP A 178 -0.49 -3.30 -18.55
N VAL A 179 -0.59 -2.84 -17.31
CA VAL A 179 0.16 -1.66 -16.83
C VAL A 179 1.65 -1.96 -16.58
N LEU A 180 1.99 -3.21 -16.22
CA LEU A 180 3.37 -3.62 -15.88
C LEU A 180 4.16 -4.18 -17.06
N LYS A 181 3.49 -4.77 -18.06
CA LYS A 181 4.10 -5.60 -19.10
C LYS A 181 5.22 -4.94 -19.91
N ASP A 182 5.17 -3.62 -20.06
CA ASP A 182 6.08 -2.88 -20.93
C ASP A 182 7.45 -2.61 -20.30
N GLY A 183 7.49 -2.45 -18.97
CA GLY A 183 8.73 -2.09 -18.26
C GLY A 183 9.16 -3.04 -17.16
N PHE A 184 8.30 -3.98 -16.76
CA PHE A 184 8.55 -4.81 -15.59
C PHE A 184 8.33 -6.31 -15.86
N ASP A 185 9.13 -7.14 -15.20
CA ASP A 185 8.96 -8.59 -15.13
C ASP A 185 8.45 -8.98 -13.75
N VAL A 186 7.20 -9.44 -13.67
CA VAL A 186 6.61 -9.90 -12.42
C VAL A 186 7.28 -11.18 -11.95
N GLN A 187 7.86 -11.17 -10.75
CA GLN A 187 8.59 -12.30 -10.18
C GLN A 187 7.75 -13.09 -9.19
N GLU A 188 7.03 -12.38 -8.33
CA GLU A 188 6.26 -12.97 -7.24
C GLU A 188 4.96 -12.19 -7.04
N THR A 189 3.88 -12.90 -6.78
CA THR A 189 2.58 -12.31 -6.45
C THR A 189 2.00 -13.03 -5.24
N ALA A 190 1.41 -12.29 -4.32
CA ALA A 190 0.74 -12.85 -3.15
C ALA A 190 -0.54 -12.06 -2.85
N GLY A 191 -1.65 -12.78 -2.73
CA GLY A 191 -2.92 -12.21 -2.29
C GLY A 191 -3.05 -12.26 -0.76
N TYR A 192 -3.82 -11.36 -0.17
CA TYR A 192 -4.18 -11.40 1.25
C TYR A 192 -5.45 -10.59 1.53
N GLY A 193 -5.96 -10.72 2.77
CA GLY A 193 -7.21 -10.07 3.17
C GLY A 193 -8.42 -10.71 2.48
N ARG A 194 -9.13 -11.56 3.19
CA ARG A 194 -10.35 -12.18 2.72
C ARG A 194 -11.56 -11.53 3.39
N PHE A 195 -12.73 -12.09 3.17
CA PHE A 195 -13.99 -11.49 3.56
C PHE A 195 -14.08 -11.16 5.06
N PHE A 196 -13.76 -12.11 5.95
CA PHE A 196 -13.94 -11.90 7.39
C PHE A 196 -12.92 -10.92 7.98
N SER A 197 -11.68 -10.96 7.51
CA SER A 197 -10.66 -9.99 7.92
C SER A 197 -11.04 -8.56 7.49
N GLU A 198 -11.59 -8.40 6.28
CA GLU A 198 -12.07 -7.11 5.78
C GLU A 198 -13.29 -6.63 6.57
N LEU A 199 -14.23 -7.52 6.87
CA LEU A 199 -15.42 -7.19 7.66
C LEU A 199 -15.05 -6.79 9.09
N ALA A 200 -14.16 -7.53 9.73
CA ALA A 200 -13.68 -7.20 11.08
C ALA A 200 -12.95 -5.85 11.11
N ASN A 201 -12.16 -5.56 10.08
CA ASN A 201 -11.50 -4.25 9.97
C ASN A 201 -12.52 -3.12 9.75
N LEU A 202 -13.51 -3.33 8.89
CA LEU A 202 -14.58 -2.37 8.67
C LEU A 202 -15.37 -2.06 9.95
N LEU A 203 -15.69 -3.09 10.74
CA LEU A 203 -16.36 -2.90 12.03
C LEU A 203 -15.47 -2.13 13.01
N ALA A 204 -14.19 -2.47 13.10
CA ALA A 204 -13.27 -1.73 13.96
C ALA A 204 -13.15 -0.26 13.55
N ASP A 205 -13.04 0.04 12.25
CA ASP A 205 -13.01 1.41 11.71
C ASP A 205 -14.31 2.16 12.07
N LEU A 206 -15.47 1.50 11.96
CA LEU A 206 -16.77 2.09 12.30
C LEU A 206 -16.87 2.40 13.78
N PHE A 207 -16.54 1.45 14.66
CA PHE A 207 -16.58 1.67 16.12
C PHE A 207 -15.53 2.66 16.61
N ALA A 208 -14.38 2.73 15.95
CA ALA A 208 -13.35 3.71 16.23
C ALA A 208 -13.75 5.12 15.76
N GLY A 209 -14.81 5.27 14.97
CA GLY A 209 -15.18 6.53 14.33
C GLY A 209 -14.09 7.03 13.39
N MET A 210 -13.31 6.10 12.84
CA MET A 210 -12.25 6.40 11.89
C MET A 210 -12.79 6.29 10.47
N ILE A 211 -12.60 7.34 9.71
CA ILE A 211 -12.75 7.29 8.28
C ILE A 211 -11.54 6.50 7.73
N PRO A 212 -11.74 5.56 6.76
CA PRO A 212 -10.62 4.73 6.31
C PRO A 212 -9.47 5.56 5.76
N ALA A 213 -8.32 5.02 5.96
CA ALA A 213 -6.93 5.21 5.49
C ALA A 213 -6.50 6.47 4.70
N SER A 214 -7.40 7.30 4.29
CA SER A 214 -7.19 8.54 3.54
C SER A 214 -7.55 9.79 4.33
N CYS A 215 -8.01 9.68 5.58
CA CYS A 215 -8.02 10.84 6.46
C CYS A 215 -6.58 11.22 6.72
N GLU A 216 -6.24 12.41 6.32
CA GLU A 216 -4.98 13.03 6.70
C GLU A 216 -4.87 12.96 8.23
N PRO A 217 -3.85 12.29 8.80
CA PRO A 217 -3.70 12.17 10.23
C PRO A 217 -3.59 13.54 10.90
N ALA A 218 -3.08 14.54 10.17
CA ALA A 218 -3.04 15.93 10.59
C ALA A 218 -4.43 16.51 10.95
N ALA A 219 -5.51 15.99 10.35
CA ALA A 219 -6.88 16.39 10.68
C ALA A 219 -7.45 15.63 11.91
N LEU A 220 -6.74 14.62 12.41
CA LEU A 220 -7.19 13.80 13.53
C LEU A 220 -6.56 14.28 14.84
N ASN A 221 -7.40 14.66 15.79
CA ASN A 221 -6.96 15.02 17.14
C ASN A 221 -6.38 13.76 17.85
N GLU A 222 -5.28 13.90 18.57
CA GLU A 222 -4.62 12.83 19.33
C GLU A 222 -5.61 12.05 20.22
N ARG A 223 -6.57 12.72 20.84
CA ARG A 223 -7.61 12.07 21.65
C ARG A 223 -8.47 11.08 20.84
N ARG A 224 -8.75 11.37 19.57
CA ARG A 224 -9.47 10.46 18.67
C ARG A 224 -8.61 9.26 18.33
N LEU A 225 -7.34 9.47 18.01
CA LEU A 225 -6.39 8.40 17.69
C LEU A 225 -6.20 7.48 18.90
N ARG A 226 -6.04 8.01 20.09
CA ARG A 226 -5.92 7.24 21.33
C ARG A 226 -7.17 6.38 21.59
N ARG A 227 -8.39 6.93 21.41
CA ARG A 227 -9.64 6.16 21.49
C ARG A 227 -9.70 5.06 20.44
N ALA A 228 -9.36 5.38 19.20
CA ALA A 228 -9.30 4.41 18.12
C ALA A 228 -8.31 3.27 18.43
N ALA A 229 -7.12 3.59 18.91
CA ALA A 229 -6.15 2.58 19.34
C ALA A 229 -6.70 1.65 20.44
N GLY A 230 -7.52 2.17 21.36
CA GLY A 230 -8.25 1.37 22.36
C GLY A 230 -9.26 0.41 21.72
N VAL A 231 -10.08 0.91 20.77
CA VAL A 231 -11.05 0.08 20.03
C VAL A 231 -10.34 -1.05 19.30
N PHE A 232 -9.27 -0.77 18.55
CA PHE A 232 -8.50 -1.79 17.86
C PHE A 232 -7.86 -2.83 18.81
N ALA A 233 -7.50 -2.43 20.03
CA ALA A 233 -7.03 -3.36 21.04
C ALA A 233 -8.15 -4.31 21.52
N VAL A 234 -9.35 -3.79 21.76
CA VAL A 234 -10.53 -4.59 22.13
C VAL A 234 -10.97 -5.54 21.02
N PHE A 235 -10.82 -5.11 19.76
CA PHE A 235 -11.14 -5.95 18.59
C PHE A 235 -10.13 -7.05 18.30
N TRP A 236 -9.03 -7.15 19.04
CA TRP A 236 -8.01 -8.18 18.85
C TRP A 236 -8.54 -9.61 18.75
N PRO A 237 -9.41 -10.11 19.67
CA PRO A 237 -9.98 -11.46 19.54
C PRO A 237 -10.89 -11.62 18.33
N VAL A 238 -11.62 -10.56 17.94
CA VAL A 238 -12.48 -10.56 16.73
C VAL A 238 -11.61 -10.74 15.47
N PHE A 239 -10.48 -10.04 15.40
CA PHE A 239 -9.51 -10.22 14.33
C PHE A 239 -8.92 -11.63 14.30
N GLY A 240 -8.66 -12.24 15.47
CA GLY A 240 -8.19 -13.62 15.57
C GLY A 240 -9.20 -14.60 14.98
N LEU A 241 -10.47 -14.47 15.37
CA LEU A 241 -11.56 -15.28 14.85
C LEU A 241 -11.76 -15.07 13.34
N ALA A 242 -11.78 -13.81 12.87
CA ALA A 242 -11.90 -13.50 11.46
C ALA A 242 -10.78 -14.11 10.61
N ASN A 243 -9.54 -14.07 11.11
CA ASN A 243 -8.41 -14.72 10.45
C ASN A 243 -8.53 -16.25 10.40
N LEU A 244 -9.06 -16.87 11.45
CA LEU A 244 -9.32 -18.31 11.49
C LEU A 244 -10.39 -18.68 10.47
N LEU A 245 -11.49 -17.93 10.42
CA LEU A 245 -12.56 -18.13 9.42
C LEU A 245 -12.06 -17.96 7.98
N ASP A 246 -11.23 -16.95 7.73
CA ASP A 246 -10.59 -16.76 6.43
C ASP A 246 -9.62 -17.90 6.06
N ALA A 247 -8.98 -18.53 7.05
CA ALA A 247 -8.12 -19.69 6.83
C ALA A 247 -8.94 -20.95 6.46
N VAL A 248 -10.09 -21.17 7.11
CA VAL A 248 -11.00 -22.27 6.79
C VAL A 248 -11.65 -22.08 5.41
N LEU A 249 -12.03 -20.84 5.10
CA LEU A 249 -12.65 -20.49 3.81
C LEU A 249 -11.59 -20.03 2.80
N PHE A 250 -10.53 -20.83 2.66
CA PHE A 250 -9.38 -20.51 1.79
C PHE A 250 -9.73 -20.34 0.31
N PHE A 251 -10.87 -20.85 -0.15
CA PHE A 251 -11.39 -20.70 -1.51
C PHE A 251 -11.96 -19.31 -1.80
N LEU A 252 -12.17 -18.47 -0.77
CA LEU A 252 -12.58 -17.09 -0.98
C LEU A 252 -11.41 -16.27 -1.52
N PRO A 253 -11.61 -15.53 -2.61
CA PRO A 253 -10.52 -14.77 -3.21
C PRO A 253 -10.12 -13.57 -2.36
N ASP A 254 -8.83 -13.26 -2.42
CA ASP A 254 -8.21 -12.16 -1.72
C ASP A 254 -8.71 -10.78 -2.21
N HIS A 255 -8.72 -9.79 -1.33
CA HIS A 255 -9.10 -8.40 -1.62
C HIS A 255 -7.91 -7.50 -1.94
N HIS A 256 -6.72 -7.92 -1.53
CA HIS A 256 -5.47 -7.20 -1.75
C HIS A 256 -4.46 -8.07 -2.47
N MET A 257 -3.61 -7.45 -3.27
CA MET A 257 -2.56 -8.10 -4.00
C MET A 257 -1.25 -7.33 -3.80
N VAL A 258 -0.21 -8.06 -3.41
CA VAL A 258 1.16 -7.55 -3.36
C VAL A 258 1.98 -8.32 -4.39
N LEU A 259 2.76 -7.61 -5.15
CA LEU A 259 3.65 -8.21 -6.14
C LEU A 259 5.05 -7.61 -6.05
N ARG A 260 6.03 -8.43 -6.44
CA ARG A 260 7.40 -8.00 -6.71
C ARG A 260 7.66 -8.13 -8.19
N ALA A 261 8.12 -7.05 -8.78
CA ALA A 261 8.50 -7.02 -10.18
C ALA A 261 9.93 -6.48 -10.33
N LYS A 262 10.63 -6.95 -11.33
CA LYS A 262 11.99 -6.51 -11.66
C LYS A 262 11.91 -5.51 -12.80
N ARG A 263 12.61 -4.37 -12.67
CA ARG A 263 12.77 -3.39 -13.73
C ARG A 263 13.54 -4.01 -14.91
N ARG A 264 13.00 -3.87 -16.11
CA ARG A 264 13.69 -4.21 -17.36
C ARG A 264 14.70 -3.13 -17.72
N MET A 265 15.62 -3.49 -18.61
CA MET A 265 16.62 -2.53 -19.11
C MET A 265 15.97 -1.41 -19.93
N MET A 266 14.95 -1.74 -20.69
CA MET A 266 14.23 -0.80 -21.57
C MET A 266 12.73 -0.93 -21.35
N TRP A 267 12.03 0.18 -21.49
CA TRP A 267 10.57 0.23 -21.61
C TRP A 267 10.21 -0.09 -23.05
N VAL A 268 9.60 -1.24 -23.29
CA VAL A 268 9.23 -1.69 -24.65
C VAL A 268 7.77 -2.09 -24.65
N PRO A 269 6.91 -1.38 -25.43
CA PRO A 269 5.51 -1.77 -25.60
C PRO A 269 5.39 -3.22 -26.08
N ARG A 270 4.60 -4.01 -25.37
CA ARG A 270 4.39 -5.43 -25.69
C ARG A 270 2.96 -5.68 -26.13
N VAL A 271 2.83 -6.32 -27.28
CA VAL A 271 1.54 -6.87 -27.69
C VAL A 271 1.28 -8.11 -26.81
N THR A 272 0.15 -8.12 -26.13
CA THR A 272 -0.26 -9.25 -25.29
C THR A 272 -0.86 -10.33 -26.18
N PRO A 273 -0.20 -11.50 -26.41
CA PRO A 273 -0.82 -12.59 -27.14
C PRO A 273 -2.03 -13.11 -26.35
N ARG A 274 -3.14 -13.29 -27.05
CA ARG A 274 -4.40 -13.79 -26.46
C ARG A 274 -4.57 -15.27 -26.76
N LEU A 275 -5.02 -16.01 -25.77
CA LEU A 275 -5.46 -17.40 -25.93
C LEU A 275 -6.80 -17.45 -26.68
N ARG A 276 -7.20 -18.63 -27.15
CA ARG A 276 -8.47 -18.83 -27.88
C ARG A 276 -9.72 -18.45 -27.07
N ASP A 277 -9.60 -18.44 -25.74
CA ASP A 277 -10.65 -18.02 -24.80
C ASP A 277 -10.66 -16.49 -24.54
N GLY A 278 -9.86 -15.72 -25.28
CA GLY A 278 -9.76 -14.27 -25.18
C GLY A 278 -8.86 -13.78 -24.03
N ARG A 279 -8.38 -14.69 -23.15
CA ARG A 279 -7.44 -14.35 -22.07
C ARG A 279 -6.02 -14.22 -22.62
N SER A 280 -5.21 -13.35 -22.01
CA SER A 280 -3.78 -13.32 -22.32
C SER A 280 -3.05 -14.50 -21.67
N ILE A 281 -1.96 -14.97 -22.30
CA ILE A 281 -1.10 -16.01 -21.70
C ILE A 281 -0.60 -15.58 -20.32
N ALA A 282 -0.33 -14.28 -20.15
CA ALA A 282 0.08 -13.72 -18.87
C ALA A 282 -1.02 -13.72 -17.81
N GLU A 283 -2.27 -13.51 -18.22
CA GLU A 283 -3.44 -13.62 -17.33
C GLU A 283 -3.63 -15.05 -16.83
N ALA A 284 -3.48 -16.04 -17.72
CA ALA A 284 -3.51 -17.44 -17.35
C ALA A 284 -2.36 -17.81 -16.39
N ALA A 285 -1.15 -17.27 -16.63
CA ALA A 285 0.01 -17.48 -15.76
C ALA A 285 -0.11 -16.80 -14.40
N LEU A 286 -0.66 -15.57 -14.34
CA LEU A 286 -0.96 -14.87 -13.08
C LEU A 286 -2.08 -15.58 -12.32
N GLY A 287 -3.13 -16.02 -13.00
CA GLY A 287 -4.21 -16.79 -12.40
C GLY A 287 -3.73 -18.12 -11.82
N ALA A 288 -2.84 -18.82 -12.53
CA ALA A 288 -2.21 -20.06 -12.05
C ALA A 288 -1.30 -19.81 -10.84
N LYS A 289 -0.48 -18.75 -10.85
CA LYS A 289 0.39 -18.40 -9.69
C LYS A 289 -0.40 -17.94 -8.47
N ILE A 290 -1.54 -17.30 -8.65
CA ILE A 290 -2.43 -16.92 -7.54
C ILE A 290 -3.12 -18.17 -6.97
N GLY A 291 -3.38 -19.19 -7.79
CA GLY A 291 -3.95 -20.47 -7.37
C GLY A 291 -2.92 -21.41 -6.70
N SER A 292 -1.65 -21.36 -7.09
CA SER A 292 -0.60 -22.24 -6.56
C SER A 292 0.08 -21.73 -5.28
N ALA A 293 -0.26 -20.56 -4.81
CA ALA A 293 0.21 -20.07 -3.49
C ALA A 293 -0.61 -20.62 -2.31
N VAL A 294 -1.36 -21.70 -2.53
CA VAL A 294 -2.24 -22.36 -1.55
C VAL A 294 -1.73 -23.76 -1.15
N ASP A 295 -0.58 -24.20 -1.70
CA ASP A 295 0.10 -25.43 -1.26
C ASP A 295 1.23 -25.14 -0.26
#